data_d3c5c0335be36ea547ce7d8f1aa5b911
#
_entry.id   d3c5c0335be36ea547ce7d8f1aa5b911
#
_cell.length_a   1.000
_cell.length_b   1.000
_cell.length_c   1.000
_cell.angle_alpha   90.00
_cell.angle_beta   90.00
_cell.angle_gamma   90.00
#
_symmetry.space_group_name_H-M   'P 1'
#
loop_
_entity.id
_entity.type
_entity.pdbx_description
1 polymer ?
#
loop_
_entity_poly.entity_id
_entity_poly.type
_entity_poly.pdbx_seq_one_letter_code
_entity_poly.pdbx_strand_id
1 'polypeptide(L)'
;MRVDHVCVKKFGAHQTFSPRFGWLKKAFDGVSENSQIFSDDDAPRHLGVGKNMVDSIAFWATAFRIISPLNEKAKSGARLYEATPFGRFIFDIEKGVDQYLEDPNTLWLLHWNSLQLGCQLPVWWLSFNSFHAVEFSSEALQIFVVEQTTASNWNFTNLKPIQKDVDCLLKMYSPRENQARLTVDDFLDSPFRDLGLVTPSSLTNHGFRFEYGPKAGLSAEVALAICLDFIARTTPDARTVTVGRLVNDHGSPGRLLKLSEQALGELLSEASVVFPDLVSLSSPTGSMQLNAHQAPETLRELVLRSYYKLKSKGSLNAIGIGPMSFGDASSLKIESPKELKAVITQNLRVSNKKKVLVK
;
A
#
# COMPACT_ATOMS: atom_id res chain seq x y z
N MET A 1 13.25 8.12 -12.94
CA MET A 1 12.56 9.21 -12.19
C MET A 1 13.33 9.44 -10.91
N ARG A 2 13.64 10.69 -10.57
CA ARG A 2 14.40 11.04 -9.36
C ARG A 2 13.52 10.93 -8.12
N VAL A 3 14.12 10.60 -6.97
CA VAL A 3 13.38 10.38 -5.71
C VAL A 3 12.70 11.67 -5.20
N ASP A 4 13.31 12.83 -5.44
CA ASP A 4 12.76 14.14 -5.05
C ASP A 4 11.50 14.56 -5.81
N HIS A 5 11.17 13.89 -6.91
CA HIS A 5 9.92 14.10 -7.64
C HIS A 5 8.73 13.34 -7.03
N VAL A 6 8.99 12.35 -6.17
CA VAL A 6 7.95 11.48 -5.59
C VAL A 6 7.94 11.55 -4.08
N CYS A 7 9.11 11.61 -3.46
CA CYS A 7 9.25 11.51 -2.01
C CYS A 7 9.60 12.83 -1.36
N VAL A 8 9.21 12.98 -0.10
CA VAL A 8 9.68 14.05 0.80
C VAL A 8 11.03 13.62 1.38
N LYS A 9 11.96 14.57 1.54
CA LYS A 9 13.25 14.33 2.23
C LYS A 9 13.01 14.04 3.71
N LYS A 10 12.78 12.78 4.08
CA LYS A 10 12.49 12.36 5.45
C LYS A 10 13.17 11.02 5.74
N PHE A 11 14.03 10.99 6.77
CA PHE A 11 14.84 9.84 7.15
C PHE A 11 14.88 9.68 8.65
N GLY A 12 14.91 8.43 9.14
CA GLY A 12 15.05 8.08 10.55
C GLY A 12 13.86 8.46 11.43
N ALA A 13 12.72 8.84 10.85
CA ALA A 13 11.56 9.35 11.59
C ALA A 13 10.76 8.26 12.33
N HIS A 14 10.99 6.99 12.00
CA HIS A 14 10.33 5.83 12.62
C HIS A 14 10.96 5.39 13.95
N GLN A 15 11.88 6.17 14.53
CA GLN A 15 12.51 5.88 15.84
C GLN A 15 13.08 4.45 15.95
N THR A 16 13.56 3.86 14.83
CA THR A 16 14.06 2.48 14.70
C THR A 16 13.03 1.35 14.82
N PHE A 17 11.76 1.69 14.95
CA PHE A 17 10.69 0.70 15.02
C PHE A 17 10.03 0.48 13.65
N SER A 18 9.87 -0.76 13.23
CA SER A 18 8.94 -1.16 12.17
C SER A 18 7.49 -1.04 12.66
N PRO A 19 6.50 -0.83 11.76
CA PRO A 19 5.10 -0.77 12.16
C PRO A 19 4.67 -2.15 12.70
N ARG A 20 4.00 -2.14 13.85
CA ARG A 20 3.49 -3.36 14.50
C ARG A 20 1.99 -3.52 14.24
N PHE A 21 1.50 -4.76 14.40
CA PHE A 21 0.05 -5.00 14.43
C PHE A 21 -0.64 -4.05 15.41
N GLY A 22 -1.78 -3.51 15.00
CA GLY A 22 -2.60 -2.60 15.81
C GLY A 22 -2.11 -1.14 15.86
N TRP A 23 -0.88 -0.79 15.43
CA TRP A 23 -0.39 0.60 15.51
C TRP A 23 -1.17 1.56 14.62
N LEU A 24 -1.53 1.14 13.41
CA LEU A 24 -2.31 1.97 12.49
C LEU A 24 -3.74 2.18 13.00
N LYS A 25 -4.36 1.14 13.57
CA LYS A 25 -5.67 1.23 14.23
C LYS A 25 -5.63 2.17 15.43
N LYS A 26 -4.64 2.01 16.31
CA LYS A 26 -4.45 2.91 17.48
C LYS A 26 -4.29 4.37 17.08
N ALA A 27 -3.55 4.64 15.99
CA ALA A 27 -3.42 5.99 15.47
C ALA A 27 -4.74 6.54 14.95
N PHE A 28 -5.48 5.74 14.18
CA PHE A 28 -6.78 6.11 13.64
C PHE A 28 -7.79 6.42 14.75
N ASP A 29 -7.92 5.54 15.73
CA ASP A 29 -8.85 5.70 16.85
C ASP A 29 -8.47 6.92 17.70
N GLY A 30 -7.18 7.01 18.09
CA GLY A 30 -6.71 8.12 18.91
C GLY A 30 -6.91 9.48 18.24
N VAL A 31 -6.66 9.60 16.92
CA VAL A 31 -6.90 10.85 16.17
C VAL A 31 -8.40 11.12 16.02
N SER A 32 -9.21 10.10 15.87
CA SER A 32 -10.68 10.24 15.77
C SER A 32 -11.30 10.77 17.07
N GLU A 33 -10.71 10.43 18.21
CA GLU A 33 -11.14 10.91 19.54
C GLU A 33 -10.49 12.26 19.89
N ASN A 34 -9.19 12.41 19.61
CA ASN A 34 -8.41 13.60 19.95
C ASN A 34 -7.40 13.94 18.84
N SER A 35 -7.68 14.99 18.07
CA SER A 35 -6.79 15.45 16.98
C SER A 35 -5.37 15.83 17.44
N GLN A 36 -5.13 16.05 18.73
CA GLN A 36 -3.85 16.41 19.33
C GLN A 36 -3.16 15.23 20.03
N ILE A 37 -3.69 14.01 19.94
CA ILE A 37 -3.26 12.84 20.72
C ILE A 37 -1.73 12.65 20.77
N PHE A 38 -1.02 12.89 19.67
CA PHE A 38 0.43 12.70 19.60
C PHE A 38 1.26 13.84 20.26
N SER A 39 0.60 14.93 20.64
CA SER A 39 1.20 16.06 21.36
C SER A 39 0.77 16.10 22.84
N ASP A 40 -0.04 15.14 23.26
CA ASP A 40 -0.52 15.01 24.63
C ASP A 40 0.55 14.31 25.48
N ASP A 41 0.81 14.84 26.69
CA ASP A 41 1.76 14.23 27.62
C ASP A 41 1.31 12.82 28.06
N ASP A 42 0.00 12.55 28.08
CA ASP A 42 -0.61 11.25 28.38
C ASP A 42 -0.75 10.32 27.16
N ALA A 43 -0.27 10.75 25.97
CA ALA A 43 -0.31 9.90 24.76
C ALA A 43 0.25 8.48 24.98
N PRO A 44 1.36 8.27 25.71
CA PRO A 44 1.86 6.92 25.97
C PRO A 44 0.85 6.04 26.71
N ARG A 45 0.11 6.61 27.63
CA ARG A 45 -0.92 5.91 28.41
C ARG A 45 -2.15 5.59 27.54
N HIS A 46 -2.64 6.57 26.77
CA HIS A 46 -3.79 6.39 25.89
C HIS A 46 -3.52 5.36 24.80
N LEU A 47 -2.34 5.40 24.19
CA LEU A 47 -1.95 4.46 23.15
C LEU A 47 -1.41 3.13 23.69
N GLY A 48 -1.14 3.02 25.00
CA GLY A 48 -0.59 1.82 25.63
C GLY A 48 0.81 1.46 25.11
N VAL A 49 1.70 2.47 24.94
CA VAL A 49 3.06 2.30 24.38
C VAL A 49 4.06 3.25 25.03
N GLY A 50 5.36 3.01 24.86
CA GLY A 50 6.40 3.93 25.32
C GLY A 50 6.46 5.23 24.50
N LYS A 51 7.01 6.31 25.08
CA LYS A 51 7.08 7.65 24.48
C LYS A 51 7.64 7.64 23.04
N ASN A 52 8.77 6.96 22.80
CA ASN A 52 9.36 6.88 21.44
C ASN A 52 8.48 6.11 20.44
N MET A 53 7.62 5.22 20.93
CA MET A 53 6.66 4.51 20.09
C MET A 53 5.49 5.40 19.67
N VAL A 54 5.12 6.41 20.47
CA VAL A 54 4.10 7.41 20.09
C VAL A 54 4.50 8.13 18.81
N ASP A 55 5.75 8.63 18.75
CA ASP A 55 6.28 9.29 17.55
C ASP A 55 6.31 8.34 16.35
N SER A 56 6.69 7.08 16.59
CA SER A 56 6.72 6.04 15.55
C SER A 56 5.33 5.72 15.01
N ILE A 57 4.32 5.61 15.87
CA ILE A 57 2.92 5.40 15.49
C ILE A 57 2.41 6.56 14.63
N ALA A 58 2.65 7.81 15.06
CA ALA A 58 2.27 9.00 14.29
C ALA A 58 2.95 9.03 12.92
N PHE A 59 4.25 8.68 12.87
CA PHE A 59 5.00 8.60 11.62
C PHE A 59 4.42 7.55 10.67
N TRP A 60 4.25 6.31 11.14
CA TRP A 60 3.75 5.22 10.29
C TRP A 60 2.32 5.46 9.82
N ALA A 61 1.43 5.92 10.70
CA ALA A 61 0.06 6.23 10.32
C ALA A 61 -0.02 7.34 9.27
N THR A 62 0.88 8.33 9.33
CA THR A 62 1.00 9.38 8.31
C THR A 62 1.61 8.83 7.02
N ALA A 63 2.67 8.01 7.10
CA ALA A 63 3.33 7.42 5.95
C ALA A 63 2.40 6.48 5.16
N PHE A 64 1.57 5.70 5.87
CA PHE A 64 0.52 4.86 5.27
C PHE A 64 -0.77 5.62 4.93
N ARG A 65 -0.79 6.94 5.17
CA ARG A 65 -1.94 7.82 4.84
C ARG A 65 -3.24 7.43 5.55
N ILE A 66 -3.12 6.89 6.74
CA ILE A 66 -4.28 6.61 7.62
C ILE A 66 -4.74 7.89 8.28
N ILE A 67 -3.79 8.74 8.67
CA ILE A 67 -4.01 10.08 9.20
C ILE A 67 -3.23 11.11 8.38
N SER A 68 -3.68 12.35 8.44
CA SER A 68 -3.01 13.50 7.80
C SER A 68 -2.81 14.62 8.82
N PRO A 69 -1.62 15.27 8.86
CA PRO A 69 -1.45 16.48 9.64
C PRO A 69 -2.27 17.61 9.01
N LEU A 70 -2.95 18.37 9.83
CA LEU A 70 -3.61 19.60 9.42
C LEU A 70 -2.61 20.73 9.24
N ASN A 71 -2.91 21.68 8.36
CA ASN A 71 -2.11 22.90 8.17
C ASN A 71 -2.22 23.82 9.37
N GLU A 72 -3.33 23.76 10.09
CA GLU A 72 -3.59 24.50 11.31
C GLU A 72 -2.91 23.83 12.50
N LYS A 73 -2.56 24.66 13.48
CA LYS A 73 -2.07 24.20 14.79
C LYS A 73 -3.09 24.56 15.86
N ALA A 74 -3.10 23.80 16.93
CA ALA A 74 -3.84 24.15 18.12
C ALA A 74 -3.37 25.49 18.71
N LYS A 75 -4.18 26.12 19.56
CA LYS A 75 -3.79 27.34 20.30
C LYS A 75 -2.52 27.13 21.13
N SER A 76 -2.27 25.91 21.58
CA SER A 76 -1.03 25.49 22.27
C SER A 76 0.19 25.39 21.34
N GLY A 77 0.04 25.53 20.02
CA GLY A 77 1.07 25.27 19.01
C GLY A 77 1.23 23.80 18.64
N ALA A 78 0.47 22.89 19.25
CA ALA A 78 0.49 21.46 18.97
C ALA A 78 0.03 21.16 17.54
N ARG A 79 0.64 20.13 16.93
CA ARG A 79 0.24 19.64 15.62
C ARG A 79 -1.09 18.90 15.72
N LEU A 80 -2.00 19.25 14.84
CA LEU A 80 -3.30 18.59 14.70
C LEU A 80 -3.25 17.52 13.60
N TYR A 81 -4.02 16.47 13.78
CA TYR A 81 -4.20 15.40 12.80
C TYR A 81 -5.67 15.12 12.59
N GLU A 82 -5.99 14.61 11.41
CA GLU A 82 -7.31 14.08 11.06
C GLU A 82 -7.20 12.70 10.43
N ALA A 83 -8.25 11.90 10.57
CA ALA A 83 -8.37 10.63 9.86
C ALA A 83 -8.61 10.89 8.36
N THR A 84 -7.84 10.24 7.49
CA THR A 84 -8.02 10.37 6.05
C THR A 84 -9.23 9.56 5.56
N PRO A 85 -9.76 9.80 4.34
CA PRO A 85 -10.76 8.94 3.73
C PRO A 85 -10.28 7.47 3.61
N PHE A 86 -9.01 7.24 3.30
CA PHE A 86 -8.42 5.91 3.24
C PHE A 86 -8.33 5.25 4.62
N GLY A 87 -7.95 6.02 5.65
CA GLY A 87 -7.98 5.54 7.04
C GLY A 87 -9.39 5.14 7.49
N ARG A 88 -10.39 5.96 7.18
CA ARG A 88 -11.81 5.65 7.44
C ARG A 88 -12.28 4.43 6.67
N PHE A 89 -11.90 4.30 5.40
CA PHE A 89 -12.22 3.12 4.60
C PHE A 89 -11.77 1.82 5.26
N ILE A 90 -10.58 1.80 5.85
CA ILE A 90 -10.04 0.59 6.49
C ILE A 90 -10.54 0.43 7.92
N PHE A 91 -10.46 1.48 8.77
CA PHE A 91 -10.50 1.37 10.22
C PHE A 91 -11.77 1.91 10.89
N ASP A 92 -12.68 2.58 10.15
CA ASP A 92 -13.91 3.12 10.74
C ASP A 92 -14.67 2.02 11.51
N ILE A 93 -15.15 2.35 12.72
CA ILE A 93 -15.74 1.36 13.64
C ILE A 93 -17.02 0.73 13.10
N GLU A 94 -17.79 1.47 12.29
CA GLU A 94 -19.07 1.00 11.75
C GLU A 94 -18.94 0.51 10.29
N LYS A 95 -18.04 1.12 9.52
CA LYS A 95 -18.00 1.02 8.05
C LYS A 95 -16.64 0.58 7.52
N GLY A 96 -15.64 0.47 8.39
CA GLY A 96 -14.30 0.03 8.00
C GLY A 96 -14.31 -1.41 7.48
N VAL A 97 -13.54 -1.65 6.44
CA VAL A 97 -13.53 -2.94 5.74
C VAL A 97 -12.62 -3.98 6.39
N ASP A 98 -11.62 -3.53 7.17
CA ASP A 98 -10.64 -4.43 7.79
C ASP A 98 -9.97 -3.76 9.00
N GLN A 99 -10.69 -3.68 10.10
CA GLN A 99 -10.26 -2.94 11.29
C GLN A 99 -9.01 -3.53 11.97
N TYR A 100 -8.75 -4.81 11.77
CA TYR A 100 -7.66 -5.54 12.43
C TYR A 100 -6.58 -6.03 11.49
N LEU A 101 -6.64 -5.64 10.20
CA LEU A 101 -5.70 -6.05 9.16
C LEU A 101 -5.60 -7.57 9.01
N GLU A 102 -6.75 -8.24 9.02
CA GLU A 102 -6.86 -9.69 8.85
C GLU A 102 -6.81 -10.11 7.37
N ASP A 103 -7.11 -9.19 6.46
CA ASP A 103 -7.05 -9.44 5.02
C ASP A 103 -5.67 -9.07 4.46
N PRO A 104 -4.90 -10.01 3.92
CA PRO A 104 -3.61 -9.74 3.29
C PRO A 104 -3.67 -8.66 2.20
N ASN A 105 -4.81 -8.53 1.53
CA ASN A 105 -5.00 -7.52 0.48
C ASN A 105 -5.05 -6.09 1.02
N THR A 106 -5.48 -5.90 2.27
CA THR A 106 -5.36 -4.61 2.94
C THR A 106 -3.89 -4.20 3.14
N LEU A 107 -3.01 -5.16 3.45
CA LEU A 107 -1.56 -4.90 3.55
C LEU A 107 -0.96 -4.52 2.20
N TRP A 108 -1.39 -5.15 1.09
CA TRP A 108 -0.98 -4.76 -0.25
C TRP A 108 -1.43 -3.34 -0.61
N LEU A 109 -2.65 -2.95 -0.26
CA LEU A 109 -3.14 -1.58 -0.46
C LEU A 109 -2.38 -0.56 0.39
N LEU A 110 -2.06 -0.88 1.64
CA LEU A 110 -1.23 -0.04 2.52
C LEU A 110 0.17 0.14 1.93
N HIS A 111 0.83 -0.95 1.53
CA HIS A 111 2.14 -0.91 0.89
C HIS A 111 2.10 -0.05 -0.37
N TRP A 112 1.16 -0.31 -1.29
CA TRP A 112 0.97 0.49 -2.50
C TRP A 112 0.78 1.97 -2.19
N ASN A 113 -0.14 2.31 -1.31
CA ASN A 113 -0.51 3.68 -1.01
C ASN A 113 0.63 4.50 -0.36
N SER A 114 1.45 3.86 0.47
CA SER A 114 2.58 4.51 1.14
C SER A 114 3.68 4.98 0.19
N LEU A 115 3.79 4.37 -0.99
CA LEU A 115 4.83 4.62 -1.97
C LEU A 115 4.41 5.55 -3.12
N GLN A 116 3.24 6.17 -3.02
CA GLN A 116 2.73 7.08 -4.05
C GLN A 116 3.24 8.53 -3.85
N LEU A 117 2.97 9.41 -4.82
CA LEU A 117 3.40 10.82 -4.81
C LEU A 117 3.16 11.47 -3.44
N GLY A 118 4.16 12.16 -2.90
CA GLY A 118 4.19 12.64 -1.52
C GLY A 118 4.68 11.58 -0.52
N CYS A 119 5.31 10.50 -1.00
CA CYS A 119 5.86 9.41 -0.20
C CYS A 119 6.80 9.93 0.91
N GLN A 120 6.59 9.47 2.13
CA GLN A 120 7.43 9.80 3.29
C GLN A 120 8.48 8.72 3.58
N LEU A 121 8.62 7.74 2.69
CA LEU A 121 9.46 6.56 2.81
C LEU A 121 10.46 6.47 1.63
N PRO A 122 11.41 7.43 1.48
CA PRO A 122 12.29 7.48 0.31
C PRO A 122 13.15 6.23 0.16
N VAL A 123 13.62 5.61 1.25
CA VAL A 123 14.39 4.37 1.19
C VAL A 123 13.54 3.22 0.64
N TRP A 124 12.29 3.08 1.09
CA TRP A 124 11.35 2.08 0.58
C TRP A 124 11.06 2.29 -0.90
N TRP A 125 10.75 3.53 -1.28
CA TRP A 125 10.48 3.85 -2.69
C TRP A 125 11.68 3.52 -3.59
N LEU A 126 12.89 3.90 -3.21
CA LEU A 126 14.11 3.59 -3.96
C LEU A 126 14.36 2.08 -4.04
N SER A 127 14.16 1.36 -2.95
CA SER A 127 14.38 -0.10 -2.88
C SER A 127 13.42 -0.87 -3.77
N PHE A 128 12.12 -0.54 -3.73
CA PHE A 128 11.14 -1.26 -4.52
C PHE A 128 11.06 -0.78 -5.97
N ASN A 129 11.23 0.53 -6.24
CA ASN A 129 11.08 1.08 -7.57
C ASN A 129 12.36 1.04 -8.42
N SER A 130 13.52 1.29 -7.82
CA SER A 130 14.74 1.64 -8.58
C SER A 130 15.93 0.71 -8.33
N PHE A 131 15.93 -0.05 -7.25
CA PHE A 131 16.99 -1.00 -6.95
C PHE A 131 16.71 -2.34 -7.64
N HIS A 132 17.58 -2.72 -8.58
CA HIS A 132 17.35 -3.86 -9.48
C HIS A 132 18.14 -5.12 -9.10
N ALA A 133 19.03 -5.06 -8.08
CA ALA A 133 19.73 -6.25 -7.63
C ALA A 133 18.72 -7.26 -7.05
N VAL A 134 18.77 -8.49 -7.53
CA VAL A 134 17.92 -9.58 -7.04
C VAL A 134 18.39 -10.00 -5.65
N GLU A 135 19.69 -10.17 -5.48
CA GLU A 135 20.33 -10.46 -4.20
C GLU A 135 21.26 -9.32 -3.80
N PHE A 136 21.26 -8.98 -2.52
CA PHE A 136 22.01 -7.81 -2.03
C PHE A 136 22.31 -7.92 -0.53
N SER A 137 23.29 -7.15 -0.08
CA SER A 137 23.54 -6.89 1.33
C SER A 137 22.89 -5.58 1.79
N SER A 138 22.74 -5.39 3.09
CA SER A 138 22.29 -4.11 3.68
C SER A 138 23.18 -2.95 3.22
N GLU A 139 24.50 -3.17 3.18
CA GLU A 139 25.50 -2.16 2.76
C GLU A 139 25.31 -1.78 1.29
N ALA A 140 25.09 -2.77 0.40
CA ALA A 140 24.86 -2.50 -1.02
C ALA A 140 23.62 -1.63 -1.25
N LEU A 141 22.52 -1.92 -0.50
CA LEU A 141 21.33 -1.10 -0.54
C LEU A 141 21.57 0.31 0.01
N GLN A 142 22.33 0.46 1.11
CA GLN A 142 22.70 1.77 1.66
C GLN A 142 23.49 2.61 0.66
N ILE A 143 24.53 2.02 0.03
CA ILE A 143 25.34 2.70 -0.99
C ILE A 143 24.44 3.20 -2.12
N PHE A 144 23.57 2.34 -2.66
CA PHE A 144 22.62 2.72 -3.70
C PHE A 144 21.71 3.89 -3.29
N VAL A 145 21.14 3.84 -2.08
CA VAL A 145 20.27 4.92 -1.57
C VAL A 145 21.05 6.24 -1.46
N VAL A 146 22.29 6.22 -0.98
CA VAL A 146 23.15 7.41 -0.88
C VAL A 146 23.41 7.99 -2.26
N GLU A 147 23.74 7.16 -3.26
CA GLU A 147 23.96 7.59 -4.64
C GLU A 147 22.70 8.26 -5.25
N GLN A 148 21.53 7.63 -5.10
CA GLN A 148 20.28 8.16 -5.63
C GLN A 148 19.82 9.45 -4.95
N THR A 149 20.02 9.56 -3.64
CA THR A 149 19.68 10.77 -2.89
C THR A 149 20.66 11.91 -3.22
N THR A 150 21.94 11.63 -3.40
CA THR A 150 22.95 12.60 -3.83
C THR A 150 22.65 13.12 -5.25
N ALA A 151 22.28 12.22 -6.18
CA ALA A 151 21.84 12.58 -7.53
C ALA A 151 20.58 13.46 -7.54
N SER A 152 19.80 13.42 -6.46
CA SER A 152 18.62 14.26 -6.24
C SER A 152 18.92 15.51 -5.40
N ASN A 153 20.18 15.89 -5.23
CA ASN A 153 20.64 17.02 -4.42
C ASN A 153 20.25 16.93 -2.94
N TRP A 154 20.03 15.75 -2.42
CA TRP A 154 19.80 15.51 -1.00
C TRP A 154 21.11 15.16 -0.29
N ASN A 155 21.89 16.17 0.00
CA ASN A 155 23.18 15.97 0.68
C ASN A 155 22.97 15.67 2.16
N PHE A 156 23.77 14.73 2.68
CA PHE A 156 23.76 14.31 4.08
C PHE A 156 25.14 14.54 4.71
N THR A 157 25.17 15.13 5.87
CA THR A 157 26.36 15.24 6.72
C THR A 157 26.57 13.98 7.57
N ASN A 158 25.52 13.17 7.74
CA ASN A 158 25.52 11.94 8.52
C ASN A 158 24.64 10.90 7.84
N LEU A 159 25.17 9.72 7.58
CA LEU A 159 24.47 8.62 6.90
C LEU A 159 23.71 7.69 7.86
N LYS A 160 23.85 7.85 9.19
CA LYS A 160 23.13 7.04 10.18
C LYS A 160 21.60 6.97 9.97
N PRO A 161 20.90 8.07 9.60
CA PRO A 161 19.47 7.99 9.32
C PRO A 161 19.13 7.05 8.15
N ILE A 162 19.93 7.06 7.07
CA ILE A 162 19.75 6.16 5.93
C ILE A 162 19.96 4.72 6.34
N GLN A 163 21.03 4.44 7.11
CA GLN A 163 21.28 3.11 7.64
C GLN A 163 20.10 2.60 8.48
N LYS A 164 19.59 3.44 9.41
CA LYS A 164 18.42 3.09 10.22
C LYS A 164 17.17 2.78 9.38
N ASP A 165 16.96 3.51 8.29
CA ASP A 165 15.82 3.27 7.40
C ASP A 165 15.99 1.96 6.62
N VAL A 166 17.20 1.64 6.13
CA VAL A 166 17.49 0.35 5.48
C VAL A 166 17.29 -0.81 6.45
N ASP A 167 17.84 -0.72 7.65
CA ASP A 167 17.67 -1.76 8.68
C ASP A 167 16.18 -1.95 9.05
N CYS A 168 15.44 -0.84 9.14
CA CYS A 168 14.00 -0.88 9.42
C CYS A 168 13.22 -1.52 8.26
N LEU A 169 13.54 -1.20 7.00
CA LEU A 169 12.94 -1.81 5.82
C LEU A 169 13.15 -3.32 5.83
N LEU A 170 14.38 -3.77 6.00
CA LEU A 170 14.70 -5.19 6.02
C LEU A 170 13.98 -5.91 7.16
N LYS A 171 13.98 -5.32 8.36
CA LYS A 171 13.23 -5.85 9.51
C LYS A 171 11.71 -5.89 9.25
N MET A 172 11.18 -4.92 8.50
CA MET A 172 9.76 -4.80 8.20
C MET A 172 9.25 -5.89 7.25
N TYR A 173 10.05 -6.28 6.24
CA TYR A 173 9.62 -7.16 5.16
C TYR A 173 10.27 -8.55 5.17
N SER A 174 11.42 -8.73 5.84
CA SER A 174 12.11 -10.02 5.84
C SER A 174 11.70 -10.88 7.05
N PRO A 175 11.46 -12.18 6.87
CA PRO A 175 11.33 -13.12 7.96
C PRO A 175 12.59 -13.12 8.84
N ARG A 176 12.46 -13.45 10.13
CA ARG A 176 13.62 -13.64 11.01
C ARG A 176 14.27 -14.99 10.75
N GLU A 177 15.59 -15.01 10.69
CA GLU A 177 16.37 -16.26 10.48
C GLU A 177 16.25 -17.26 11.63
N ASN A 178 15.96 -16.82 12.87
CA ASN A 178 15.94 -17.67 14.06
C ASN A 178 14.54 -17.77 14.70
N GLN A 179 13.76 -18.75 14.27
CA GLN A 179 12.46 -19.08 14.90
C GLN A 179 12.59 -19.72 16.31
N ALA A 180 13.77 -20.22 16.67
CA ALA A 180 13.99 -20.97 17.92
C ALA A 180 13.99 -20.12 19.22
N ARG A 181 13.97 -18.79 19.11
CA ARG A 181 13.96 -17.85 20.26
C ARG A 181 12.92 -16.74 20.10
N LEU A 182 11.72 -17.11 19.62
CA LEU A 182 10.62 -16.13 19.51
C LEU A 182 10.16 -15.72 20.91
N THR A 183 10.23 -14.43 21.19
CA THR A 183 9.61 -13.82 22.36
C THR A 183 8.17 -13.37 22.02
N VAL A 184 7.36 -13.10 23.04
CA VAL A 184 5.99 -12.56 22.86
C VAL A 184 6.02 -11.27 22.02
N ASP A 185 7.08 -10.45 22.16
CA ASP A 185 7.30 -9.25 21.34
C ASP A 185 7.54 -9.56 19.86
N ASP A 186 7.97 -10.78 19.55
CA ASP A 186 8.22 -11.22 18.18
C ASP A 186 6.93 -11.53 17.40
N PHE A 187 5.86 -11.93 18.11
CA PHE A 187 4.51 -12.08 17.54
C PHE A 187 3.83 -10.73 17.25
N LEU A 188 4.32 -9.64 17.86
CA LEU A 188 3.86 -8.28 17.59
C LEU A 188 4.64 -7.61 16.44
N ASP A 189 5.39 -8.37 15.68
CA ASP A 189 6.20 -7.90 14.56
C ASP A 189 5.37 -7.30 13.41
N SER A 190 6.10 -6.76 12.43
CA SER A 190 5.49 -6.10 11.28
C SER A 190 4.60 -7.04 10.48
N PRO A 191 3.31 -6.69 10.24
CA PRO A 191 2.43 -7.48 9.39
C PRO A 191 2.91 -7.54 7.93
N PHE A 192 3.75 -6.61 7.50
CA PHE A 192 4.26 -6.51 6.12
C PHE A 192 5.22 -7.64 5.73
N ARG A 193 5.67 -8.47 6.67
CA ARG A 193 6.40 -9.70 6.37
C ARG A 193 5.56 -10.69 5.57
N ASP A 194 4.27 -10.71 5.81
CA ASP A 194 3.32 -11.61 5.13
C ASP A 194 3.20 -11.32 3.64
N LEU A 195 3.66 -10.13 3.17
CA LEU A 195 3.73 -9.81 1.76
C LEU A 195 4.81 -10.60 0.99
N GLY A 196 5.76 -11.20 1.70
CA GLY A 196 6.82 -12.03 1.08
C GLY A 196 7.65 -11.27 0.03
N LEU A 197 7.90 -9.96 0.23
CA LEU A 197 8.62 -9.13 -0.72
C LEU A 197 10.14 -9.26 -0.62
N VAL A 198 10.63 -9.57 0.59
CA VAL A 198 12.06 -9.72 0.89
C VAL A 198 12.26 -11.01 1.67
N THR A 199 13.23 -11.82 1.26
CA THR A 199 13.64 -13.05 1.97
C THR A 199 15.14 -13.03 2.24
N PRO A 200 15.62 -13.81 3.23
CA PRO A 200 17.05 -14.05 3.37
C PRO A 200 17.63 -14.72 2.12
N SER A 201 18.84 -14.30 1.71
CA SER A 201 19.53 -14.95 0.59
C SER A 201 20.12 -16.29 1.04
N SER A 202 19.98 -17.31 0.21
CA SER A 202 20.64 -18.61 0.40
C SER A 202 22.09 -18.63 -0.07
N LEU A 203 22.50 -17.64 -0.88
CA LEU A 203 23.83 -17.59 -1.51
C LEU A 203 24.86 -16.81 -0.71
N THR A 204 24.41 -15.90 0.16
CA THR A 204 25.31 -15.05 0.96
C THR A 204 24.89 -15.05 2.42
N ASN A 205 25.88 -15.20 3.35
CA ASN A 205 25.62 -15.00 4.76
C ASN A 205 25.14 -13.56 5.01
N HIS A 206 23.99 -13.41 5.68
CA HIS A 206 23.35 -12.12 5.96
C HIS A 206 22.94 -11.32 4.72
N GLY A 207 22.74 -11.98 3.58
CA GLY A 207 22.18 -11.36 2.38
C GLY A 207 20.66 -11.39 2.37
N PHE A 208 20.09 -10.58 1.47
CA PHE A 208 18.66 -10.48 1.23
C PHE A 208 18.38 -10.67 -0.24
N ARG A 209 17.13 -11.03 -0.54
CA ARG A 209 16.65 -11.20 -1.89
C ARG A 209 15.28 -10.60 -2.04
N PHE A 210 15.04 -9.89 -3.15
CA PHE A 210 13.70 -9.52 -3.57
C PHE A 210 13.02 -10.70 -4.27
N GLU A 211 11.82 -11.04 -3.82
CA GLU A 211 11.00 -12.06 -4.46
C GLU A 211 10.20 -11.47 -5.62
N TYR A 212 10.63 -11.80 -6.85
CA TYR A 212 9.92 -11.43 -8.07
C TYR A 212 8.94 -12.53 -8.51
N GLY A 213 7.80 -12.14 -9.06
CA GLY A 213 6.81 -13.08 -9.60
C GLY A 213 5.50 -13.10 -8.82
N PRO A 214 4.78 -14.24 -8.80
CA PRO A 214 3.48 -14.36 -8.13
C PRO A 214 3.55 -13.99 -6.65
N LYS A 215 2.47 -13.42 -6.12
CA LYS A 215 2.35 -13.03 -4.71
C LYS A 215 1.24 -13.80 -4.03
N ALA A 216 1.60 -14.57 -3.00
CA ALA A 216 0.61 -15.17 -2.13
C ALA A 216 -0.21 -14.08 -1.44
N GLY A 217 -1.53 -14.26 -1.38
CA GLY A 217 -2.43 -13.33 -0.72
C GLY A 217 -2.74 -12.03 -1.49
N LEU A 218 -2.19 -11.82 -2.72
CA LEU A 218 -2.63 -10.75 -3.61
C LEU A 218 -3.74 -11.26 -4.52
N SER A 219 -4.96 -10.77 -4.34
CA SER A 219 -6.08 -11.15 -5.20
C SER A 219 -6.06 -10.42 -6.53
N ALA A 220 -6.71 -11.01 -7.53
CA ALA A 220 -6.85 -10.43 -8.86
C ALA A 220 -7.57 -9.08 -8.84
N GLU A 221 -8.59 -8.95 -7.98
CA GLU A 221 -9.37 -7.73 -7.82
C GLU A 221 -8.51 -6.59 -7.26
N VAL A 222 -7.72 -6.85 -6.23
CA VAL A 222 -6.87 -5.83 -5.63
C VAL A 222 -5.69 -5.48 -6.54
N ALA A 223 -5.11 -6.45 -7.25
CA ALA A 223 -4.12 -6.19 -8.29
C ALA A 223 -4.69 -5.30 -9.40
N LEU A 224 -5.90 -5.58 -9.88
CA LEU A 224 -6.61 -4.73 -10.85
C LEU A 224 -6.84 -3.32 -10.30
N ALA A 225 -7.32 -3.19 -9.06
CA ALA A 225 -7.55 -1.88 -8.44
C ALA A 225 -6.25 -1.05 -8.34
N ILE A 226 -5.13 -1.68 -8.01
CA ILE A 226 -3.80 -1.05 -7.98
C ILE A 226 -3.37 -0.61 -9.38
N CYS A 227 -3.58 -1.44 -10.40
CA CYS A 227 -3.30 -1.08 -11.80
C CYS A 227 -4.16 0.11 -12.26
N LEU A 228 -5.44 0.11 -11.95
CA LEU A 228 -6.35 1.21 -12.27
C LEU A 228 -5.95 2.50 -11.55
N ASP A 229 -5.52 2.43 -10.30
CA ASP A 229 -4.99 3.58 -9.56
C ASP A 229 -3.71 4.14 -10.21
N PHE A 230 -2.80 3.28 -10.67
CA PHE A 230 -1.61 3.70 -11.41
C PHE A 230 -1.98 4.41 -12.72
N ILE A 231 -2.91 3.86 -13.49
CA ILE A 231 -3.39 4.46 -14.75
C ILE A 231 -4.02 5.82 -14.49
N ALA A 232 -4.90 5.91 -13.49
CA ALA A 232 -5.56 7.15 -13.11
C ALA A 232 -4.59 8.30 -12.77
N ARG A 233 -3.45 7.97 -12.18
CA ARG A 233 -2.41 8.96 -11.80
C ARG A 233 -1.46 9.33 -12.92
N THR A 234 -1.12 8.39 -13.79
CA THR A 234 -0.07 8.58 -14.80
C THR A 234 -0.62 8.96 -16.17
N THR A 235 -1.79 8.44 -16.51
CA THR A 235 -2.47 8.64 -17.81
C THR A 235 -3.99 8.62 -17.62
N PRO A 236 -4.58 9.63 -16.93
CA PRO A 236 -5.99 9.62 -16.51
C PRO A 236 -6.99 9.46 -17.66
N ASP A 237 -6.63 9.95 -18.85
CA ASP A 237 -7.47 9.86 -20.05
C ASP A 237 -7.30 8.54 -20.81
N ALA A 238 -6.28 7.75 -20.47
CA ALA A 238 -6.05 6.49 -21.17
C ALA A 238 -7.07 5.43 -20.73
N ARG A 239 -7.63 4.73 -21.73
CA ARG A 239 -8.51 3.57 -21.52
C ARG A 239 -7.79 2.26 -21.81
N THR A 240 -6.62 2.31 -22.41
CA THR A 240 -5.83 1.15 -22.77
C THR A 240 -4.38 1.35 -22.35
N VAL A 241 -3.82 0.38 -21.61
CA VAL A 241 -2.42 0.41 -21.17
C VAL A 241 -1.82 -0.98 -21.34
N THR A 242 -0.59 -1.08 -21.83
CA THR A 242 0.10 -2.37 -21.97
C THR A 242 0.51 -2.90 -20.60
N VAL A 243 0.45 -4.23 -20.43
CA VAL A 243 0.94 -4.88 -19.19
C VAL A 243 2.42 -4.60 -18.96
N GLY A 244 3.21 -4.52 -20.03
CA GLY A 244 4.62 -4.11 -19.96
C GLY A 244 4.84 -2.75 -19.27
N ARG A 245 3.97 -1.75 -19.49
CA ARG A 245 4.01 -0.47 -18.76
C ARG A 245 3.62 -0.63 -17.30
N LEU A 246 2.59 -1.42 -17.01
CA LEU A 246 2.16 -1.71 -15.63
C LEU A 246 3.24 -2.45 -14.83
N VAL A 247 4.20 -3.10 -15.50
CA VAL A 247 5.32 -3.79 -14.86
C VAL A 247 6.57 -2.93 -14.78
N ASN A 248 6.90 -2.19 -15.85
CA ASN A 248 8.24 -1.61 -16.01
C ASN A 248 8.33 -0.09 -15.78
N ASP A 249 7.22 0.64 -15.85
CA ASP A 249 7.24 2.09 -15.64
C ASP A 249 7.63 2.44 -14.18
N HIS A 250 8.23 3.61 -13.98
CA HIS A 250 8.53 4.09 -12.62
C HIS A 250 7.27 4.24 -11.78
N GLY A 251 7.29 3.69 -10.57
CA GLY A 251 6.15 3.70 -9.66
C GLY A 251 5.03 2.75 -10.05
N SER A 252 5.27 1.86 -11.02
CA SER A 252 4.28 0.89 -11.50
C SER A 252 4.01 -0.23 -10.49
N PRO A 253 2.86 -0.90 -10.60
CA PRO A 253 2.54 -2.07 -9.78
C PRO A 253 3.61 -3.16 -9.83
N GLY A 254 4.12 -3.48 -11.03
CA GLY A 254 5.15 -4.51 -11.19
C GLY A 254 6.43 -4.19 -10.42
N ARG A 255 6.88 -2.93 -10.42
CA ARG A 255 8.06 -2.52 -9.66
C ARG A 255 7.81 -2.53 -8.16
N LEU A 256 6.74 -1.88 -7.70
CA LEU A 256 6.50 -1.70 -6.28
C LEU A 256 6.09 -3.00 -5.57
N LEU A 257 5.35 -3.87 -6.27
CA LEU A 257 4.93 -5.16 -5.72
C LEU A 257 5.85 -6.32 -6.14
N LYS A 258 6.93 -6.05 -6.91
CA LYS A 258 7.85 -7.07 -7.43
C LYS A 258 7.13 -8.16 -8.24
N LEU A 259 6.17 -7.78 -9.09
CA LEU A 259 5.45 -8.68 -9.99
C LEU A 259 6.20 -8.82 -11.33
N SER A 260 6.26 -10.04 -11.84
CA SER A 260 6.65 -10.28 -13.23
C SER A 260 5.50 -9.97 -14.19
N GLU A 261 5.81 -9.80 -15.48
CA GLU A 261 4.78 -9.56 -16.51
C GLU A 261 3.80 -10.73 -16.61
N GLN A 262 4.30 -11.96 -16.49
CA GLN A 262 3.47 -13.15 -16.46
C GLN A 262 2.52 -13.15 -15.25
N ALA A 263 3.05 -12.94 -14.03
CA ALA A 263 2.24 -12.95 -12.81
C ALA A 263 1.16 -11.87 -12.81
N LEU A 264 1.50 -10.66 -13.28
CA LEU A 264 0.52 -9.59 -13.42
C LEU A 264 -0.51 -9.90 -14.51
N GLY A 265 -0.08 -10.46 -15.64
CA GLY A 265 -0.96 -10.89 -16.72
C GLY A 265 -1.98 -11.94 -16.27
N GLU A 266 -1.56 -12.92 -15.47
CA GLU A 266 -2.44 -13.94 -14.89
C GLU A 266 -3.48 -13.31 -13.95
N LEU A 267 -3.08 -12.44 -13.03
CA LEU A 267 -3.99 -11.70 -12.14
C LEU A 267 -5.00 -10.84 -12.92
N LEU A 268 -4.55 -10.12 -13.94
CA LEU A 268 -5.45 -9.32 -14.78
C LEU A 268 -6.39 -10.18 -15.62
N SER A 269 -5.94 -11.35 -16.08
CA SER A 269 -6.79 -12.30 -16.79
C SER A 269 -7.91 -12.83 -15.89
N GLU A 270 -7.58 -13.19 -14.65
CA GLU A 270 -8.57 -13.59 -13.65
C GLU A 270 -9.54 -12.45 -13.35
N ALA A 271 -9.03 -11.24 -13.11
CA ALA A 271 -9.85 -10.07 -12.83
C ALA A 271 -10.81 -9.73 -14.00
N SER A 272 -10.39 -9.89 -15.26
CA SER A 272 -11.23 -9.63 -16.42
C SER A 272 -12.39 -10.63 -16.55
N VAL A 273 -12.23 -11.83 -16.02
CA VAL A 273 -13.32 -12.82 -15.92
C VAL A 273 -14.30 -12.48 -14.81
N VAL A 274 -13.82 -11.90 -13.71
CA VAL A 274 -14.67 -11.45 -12.59
C VAL A 274 -15.43 -10.18 -12.95
N PHE A 275 -14.81 -9.27 -13.70
CA PHE A 275 -15.36 -7.95 -14.06
C PHE A 275 -15.41 -7.73 -15.58
N PRO A 276 -16.12 -8.57 -16.36
CA PRO A 276 -16.14 -8.48 -17.83
C PRO A 276 -16.74 -7.18 -18.36
N ASP A 277 -17.64 -6.54 -17.58
CA ASP A 277 -18.26 -5.27 -17.94
C ASP A 277 -17.38 -4.05 -17.61
N LEU A 278 -16.34 -4.23 -16.80
CA LEU A 278 -15.47 -3.15 -16.35
C LEU A 278 -14.16 -3.10 -17.13
N VAL A 279 -13.58 -4.27 -17.40
CA VAL A 279 -12.27 -4.38 -18.06
C VAL A 279 -12.21 -5.57 -19.00
N SER A 280 -11.33 -5.48 -20.00
CA SER A 280 -11.01 -6.59 -20.89
C SER A 280 -9.52 -6.63 -21.19
N LEU A 281 -9.01 -7.78 -21.61
CA LEU A 281 -7.65 -7.95 -22.10
C LEU A 281 -7.64 -8.18 -23.60
N SER A 282 -6.65 -7.63 -24.27
CA SER A 282 -6.41 -7.84 -25.70
C SER A 282 -4.92 -7.94 -25.99
N SER A 283 -4.54 -8.52 -27.13
CA SER A 283 -3.15 -8.65 -27.55
C SER A 283 -3.03 -8.37 -29.06
N PRO A 284 -3.34 -7.16 -29.54
CA PRO A 284 -3.43 -6.88 -30.96
C PRO A 284 -2.10 -7.04 -31.71
N THR A 285 -0.96 -6.85 -31.03
CA THR A 285 0.40 -6.92 -31.61
C THR A 285 1.30 -7.89 -30.83
N GLY A 286 0.72 -8.89 -30.15
CA GLY A 286 1.48 -9.81 -29.28
C GLY A 286 1.79 -9.24 -27.89
N SER A 287 1.51 -7.95 -27.63
CA SER A 287 1.68 -7.32 -26.33
C SER A 287 0.34 -7.24 -25.62
N MET A 288 0.24 -7.85 -24.43
CA MET A 288 -0.98 -7.84 -23.63
C MET A 288 -1.33 -6.41 -23.17
N GLN A 289 -2.61 -6.06 -23.32
CA GLN A 289 -3.14 -4.75 -22.97
C GLN A 289 -4.37 -4.89 -22.08
N LEU A 290 -4.42 -4.08 -21.04
CA LEU A 290 -5.60 -3.88 -20.20
C LEU A 290 -6.43 -2.74 -20.79
N ASN A 291 -7.70 -3.02 -21.08
CA ASN A 291 -8.67 -2.04 -21.57
C ASN A 291 -9.67 -1.74 -20.46
N ALA A 292 -9.78 -0.49 -20.07
CA ALA A 292 -10.72 0.02 -19.08
C ALA A 292 -11.96 0.58 -19.78
N HIS A 293 -13.15 0.07 -19.48
CA HIS A 293 -14.38 0.47 -20.17
C HIS A 293 -14.93 1.81 -19.67
N GLN A 294 -14.47 2.28 -18.51
CA GLN A 294 -14.80 3.58 -17.92
C GLN A 294 -13.53 4.25 -17.37
N ALA A 295 -13.68 5.39 -16.69
CA ALA A 295 -12.59 6.09 -16.05
C ALA A 295 -11.88 5.17 -15.03
N PRO A 296 -10.55 5.06 -15.07
CA PRO A 296 -9.81 4.15 -14.18
C PRO A 296 -10.09 4.40 -12.68
N GLU A 297 -10.26 5.65 -12.28
CA GLU A 297 -10.65 6.00 -10.90
C GLU A 297 -11.99 5.40 -10.48
N THR A 298 -13.00 5.53 -11.34
CA THR A 298 -14.33 4.97 -11.08
C THR A 298 -14.27 3.45 -10.98
N LEU A 299 -13.55 2.81 -11.92
CA LEU A 299 -13.40 1.36 -11.92
C LEU A 299 -12.65 0.86 -10.69
N ARG A 300 -11.59 1.54 -10.27
CA ARG A 300 -10.85 1.22 -9.04
C ARG A 300 -11.78 1.17 -7.84
N GLU A 301 -12.62 2.20 -7.68
CA GLU A 301 -13.57 2.26 -6.57
C GLU A 301 -14.58 1.12 -6.62
N LEU A 302 -15.16 0.85 -7.79
CA LEU A 302 -16.11 -0.24 -7.99
C LEU A 302 -15.49 -1.62 -7.65
N VAL A 303 -14.28 -1.87 -8.12
CA VAL A 303 -13.55 -3.11 -7.86
C VAL A 303 -13.27 -3.30 -6.37
N LEU A 304 -12.75 -2.28 -5.68
CA LEU A 304 -12.46 -2.36 -4.24
C LEU A 304 -13.74 -2.53 -3.41
N ARG A 305 -14.79 -1.80 -3.74
CA ARG A 305 -16.10 -1.96 -3.07
C ARG A 305 -16.66 -3.37 -3.28
N SER A 306 -16.55 -3.91 -4.49
CA SER A 306 -16.98 -5.28 -4.78
C SER A 306 -16.17 -6.29 -3.98
N TYR A 307 -14.85 -6.18 -3.96
CA TYR A 307 -13.96 -7.07 -3.24
C TYR A 307 -14.32 -7.16 -1.75
N TYR A 308 -14.32 -6.03 -1.05
CA TYR A 308 -14.56 -6.01 0.40
C TYR A 308 -16.01 -6.30 0.77
N LYS A 309 -17.00 -5.96 -0.07
CA LYS A 309 -18.38 -6.31 0.17
C LYS A 309 -18.64 -7.81 0.06
N LEU A 310 -18.03 -8.45 -0.91
CA LEU A 310 -18.14 -9.91 -1.05
C LEU A 310 -17.62 -10.64 0.19
N LYS A 311 -16.64 -10.06 0.89
CA LYS A 311 -16.11 -10.60 2.14
C LYS A 311 -16.95 -10.25 3.38
N SER A 312 -17.49 -9.05 3.48
CA SER A 312 -18.09 -8.55 4.73
C SER A 312 -19.56 -8.91 4.94
N LYS A 313 -20.27 -9.49 3.97
CA LYS A 313 -21.74 -9.71 4.02
C LYS A 313 -22.56 -8.50 4.51
N GLY A 314 -21.97 -7.33 4.60
CA GLY A 314 -22.52 -6.11 5.18
C GLY A 314 -22.94 -5.04 4.15
N SER A 315 -23.79 -4.13 4.56
CA SER A 315 -24.46 -3.13 3.74
C SER A 315 -23.54 -2.18 2.99
N LEU A 316 -23.87 -1.91 1.72
CA LEU A 316 -23.19 -1.02 0.76
C LEU A 316 -23.50 0.48 0.96
N ASN A 317 -23.65 0.96 2.14
CA ASN A 317 -23.86 2.39 2.31
C ASN A 317 -22.52 3.13 2.22
N ALA A 318 -22.35 3.81 1.09
CA ALA A 318 -21.48 4.98 0.85
C ALA A 318 -20.23 5.13 1.73
N ILE A 319 -19.28 4.22 1.61
CA ILE A 319 -17.93 4.49 2.08
C ILE A 319 -17.20 5.14 0.92
N GLY A 320 -17.00 6.47 0.99
CA GLY A 320 -16.14 7.17 0.04
C GLY A 320 -14.71 6.65 0.21
N ILE A 321 -14.24 5.81 -0.72
CA ILE A 321 -12.83 5.59 -0.89
C ILE A 321 -12.32 6.89 -1.50
N GLY A 322 -11.83 7.80 -0.67
CA GLY A 322 -11.14 8.98 -1.16
C GLY A 322 -9.97 8.56 -2.06
N PRO A 323 -9.46 9.46 -2.89
CA PRO A 323 -8.29 9.13 -3.71
C PRO A 323 -7.20 8.57 -2.81
N MET A 324 -6.56 7.49 -3.23
CA MET A 324 -5.36 6.98 -2.58
C MET A 324 -4.18 7.97 -2.76
N SER A 325 -4.43 9.19 -3.22
CA SER A 325 -3.49 10.29 -3.40
C SER A 325 -3.96 11.54 -2.64
N PHE A 326 -3.03 12.42 -2.27
CA PHE A 326 -3.26 13.78 -1.80
C PHE A 326 -3.73 14.68 -2.96
N GLY A 327 -4.84 14.42 -3.58
CA GLY A 327 -5.44 15.27 -4.59
C GLY A 327 -6.92 15.42 -4.32
N ASP A 328 -7.45 16.63 -4.47
CA ASP A 328 -8.82 17.00 -4.21
C ASP A 328 -9.84 15.98 -4.73
N ALA A 329 -10.54 15.35 -3.82
CA ALA A 329 -11.64 14.43 -4.10
C ALA A 329 -12.97 15.16 -4.26
N SER A 330 -12.96 16.29 -4.98
CA SER A 330 -14.20 16.94 -5.37
C SER A 330 -14.71 16.31 -6.65
N SER A 331 -15.73 15.50 -6.56
CA SER A 331 -16.60 15.03 -7.65
C SER A 331 -16.45 13.59 -8.16
N LEU A 332 -16.69 12.58 -7.32
CA LEU A 332 -17.14 11.29 -7.83
C LEU A 332 -18.64 11.14 -7.57
N LYS A 333 -19.46 11.54 -8.53
CA LYS A 333 -20.89 11.17 -8.56
C LYS A 333 -20.99 9.75 -9.09
N ILE A 334 -21.26 8.79 -8.21
CA ILE A 334 -21.75 7.46 -8.60
C ILE A 334 -23.22 7.63 -8.94
N GLU A 335 -23.58 7.41 -10.19
CA GLU A 335 -24.91 7.78 -10.70
C GLU A 335 -26.06 6.96 -10.14
N SER A 336 -25.90 5.79 -9.57
CA SER A 336 -26.92 5.20 -8.69
C SER A 336 -26.50 3.91 -7.96
N PRO A 337 -27.06 3.64 -6.75
CA PRO A 337 -26.93 2.35 -6.07
C PRO A 337 -27.54 1.17 -6.83
N LYS A 338 -28.38 1.41 -7.83
CA LYS A 338 -29.03 0.36 -8.64
C LYS A 338 -28.06 -0.24 -9.66
N GLU A 339 -27.22 0.57 -10.31
CA GLU A 339 -26.24 0.12 -11.29
C GLU A 339 -25.15 -0.73 -10.63
N LEU A 340 -24.68 -0.30 -9.45
CA LEU A 340 -23.72 -1.08 -8.66
C LEU A 340 -24.30 -2.44 -8.26
N LYS A 341 -25.59 -2.52 -7.87
CA LYS A 341 -26.27 -3.78 -7.56
C LYS A 341 -26.40 -4.71 -8.77
N ALA A 342 -26.66 -4.14 -9.97
CA ALA A 342 -26.77 -4.94 -11.20
C ALA A 342 -25.45 -5.63 -11.54
N VAL A 343 -24.35 -4.87 -11.54
CA VAL A 343 -22.99 -5.39 -11.81
C VAL A 343 -22.59 -6.47 -10.81
N ILE A 344 -22.80 -6.24 -9.50
CA ILE A 344 -22.47 -7.21 -8.45
C ILE A 344 -23.33 -8.49 -8.55
N THR A 345 -24.62 -8.35 -8.81
CA THR A 345 -25.54 -9.52 -8.90
C THR A 345 -25.23 -10.37 -10.12
N GLN A 346 -24.82 -9.76 -11.23
CA GLN A 346 -24.45 -10.45 -12.47
C GLN A 346 -23.15 -11.23 -12.28
N ASN A 347 -22.14 -10.65 -11.65
CA ASN A 347 -20.84 -11.27 -11.38
C ASN A 347 -20.94 -12.45 -10.41
N LEU A 348 -21.80 -12.35 -9.38
CA LEU A 348 -22.09 -13.47 -8.47
C LEU A 348 -22.72 -14.67 -9.18
N ARG A 349 -23.58 -14.44 -10.19
CA ARG A 349 -24.19 -15.52 -11.00
C ARG A 349 -23.18 -16.24 -11.88
N VAL A 350 -22.21 -15.51 -12.44
CA VAL A 350 -21.14 -16.07 -13.30
C VAL A 350 -20.16 -16.88 -12.47
N SER A 351 -19.73 -16.40 -11.31
CA SER A 351 -18.82 -17.10 -10.38
C SER A 351 -19.44 -18.41 -9.87
N ASN A 352 -20.73 -18.41 -9.52
CA ASN A 352 -21.42 -19.63 -9.09
C ASN A 352 -21.64 -20.65 -10.20
N LYS A 353 -21.85 -20.22 -11.45
CA LYS A 353 -21.96 -21.14 -12.60
C LYS A 353 -20.63 -21.86 -12.90
N LYS A 354 -19.48 -21.20 -12.72
CA LYS A 354 -18.17 -21.83 -12.94
C LYS A 354 -17.80 -22.84 -11.85
N LYS A 355 -18.20 -22.63 -10.59
CA LYS A 355 -17.99 -23.61 -9.50
C LYS A 355 -18.79 -24.92 -9.69
N VAL A 356 -19.85 -24.90 -10.48
CA VAL A 356 -20.68 -26.10 -10.80
C VAL A 356 -20.12 -26.87 -11.99
N LEU A 357 -19.30 -26.26 -12.85
CA LEU A 357 -18.69 -26.89 -14.03
C LEU A 357 -17.30 -27.50 -13.78
N VAL A 358 -16.77 -27.41 -12.59
CA VAL A 358 -15.45 -27.94 -12.19
C VAL A 358 -15.59 -29.03 -11.09
N LYS A 359 -16.77 -29.66 -11.00
CA LYS A 359 -16.97 -30.86 -10.20
C LYS A 359 -17.21 -32.07 -11.12
#